data_13099d64e01d9f1d14df894f8f9319b1
#
_entry.id   13099d64e01d9f1d14df894f8f9319b1
#
_cell.length_a   1.000
_cell.length_b   1.000
_cell.length_c   1.000
_cell.angle_alpha   90.00
_cell.angle_beta   90.00
_cell.angle_gamma   90.00
#
_symmetry.space_group_name_H-M   'P 1'
#
loop_
_entity.id
_entity.type
_entity.pdbx_description
1 polymer ?
#
loop_
_entity_poly.entity_id
_entity_poly.type
_entity_poly.pdbx_seq_one_letter_code
_entity_poly.pdbx_strand_id
1 'polypeptide(L)'
;MKKSLCWSADFETTTDKDDCRVWAYALSNIENPDKFIYGNSIEGFLEFCQNPKENYTMYFWNLKFDGAFIISHLLKSGFRFINTAKEKADKTFTTLITDMGAFYTIEIYFSVKGHKVNKVKIVDGLKLFPNFSVEKLAEAFGLPISKLELDYKEKREVGHELTQHEIDYIKNDVMIVALALQAMFDKGLTKLTIASNAMSDFKDRCKNFRKYFPELPEDVDADIRRSYKGGFTYVNDIYAGVELGAGMTIDINSMYPSILYYERLPVSAPVYFEGKYEVDENYDLYVQTLTCKFKLKAGKIPSIQLKHSFSFQSNEYLTSSKDQEVCLTLTSPDLELFFKQYDVTDITWIGGWKFSSCHHIFDNYIDYWMKEKIEAGKEGNKPRKTIAKTMLNSLYGKFAVSLKGQKKAPYLDENNELRYEDLPEEKMKGIYLPVATFVTAYGRKLIVETSQAIRDYSLAKYGVDKYYYSDTDSCKIGLTDADLEELKEKGIVKVDDYALGFFACEEHFTRFMALRQKCYITEVDGKVHATIAGLPQYLAPMINFDNFKKGFSTAGLSMETIKQMARDNGFDEETIRKMHRKLRYVYVDGGVILEDTDFTIK
;
A
#
# COMPACT_ATOMS: atom_id res chain seq x y z
N MET A 1 -21.82 22.13 -14.19
CA MET A 1 -22.25 21.09 -13.23
C MET A 1 -22.36 21.74 -11.87
N LYS A 2 -23.40 21.46 -11.06
CA LYS A 2 -23.43 21.92 -9.67
C LYS A 2 -22.24 21.30 -8.92
N LYS A 3 -21.57 22.11 -8.07
CA LYS A 3 -20.53 21.61 -7.15
C LYS A 3 -21.18 20.58 -6.21
N SER A 4 -20.59 19.41 -6.07
CA SER A 4 -21.06 18.41 -5.10
C SER A 4 -20.64 18.83 -3.72
N LEU A 5 -21.55 18.74 -2.74
CA LEU A 5 -21.22 18.93 -1.33
C LEU A 5 -20.58 17.65 -0.79
N CYS A 6 -19.39 17.78 -0.21
CA CYS A 6 -18.62 16.66 0.31
C CYS A 6 -18.84 16.47 1.81
N TRP A 7 -19.07 15.21 2.21
CA TRP A 7 -19.30 14.82 3.58
C TRP A 7 -18.42 13.60 3.93
N SER A 8 -17.90 13.57 5.12
CA SER A 8 -17.44 12.34 5.75
C SER A 8 -18.63 11.59 6.30
N ALA A 9 -18.63 10.28 6.20
CA ALA A 9 -19.72 9.42 6.63
C ALA A 9 -19.20 8.15 7.31
N ASP A 10 -19.96 7.63 8.26
CA ASP A 10 -19.67 6.39 8.97
C ASP A 10 -20.95 5.72 9.43
N PHE A 11 -20.92 4.38 9.57
CA PHE A 11 -22.01 3.58 10.09
C PHE A 11 -21.59 2.82 11.35
N GLU A 12 -22.51 2.75 12.29
CA GLU A 12 -22.44 1.79 13.38
C GLU A 12 -23.43 0.66 13.12
N THR A 13 -22.95 -0.57 13.32
CA THR A 13 -23.69 -1.77 12.93
C THR A 13 -23.79 -2.77 14.07
N THR A 14 -24.84 -3.57 14.04
CA THR A 14 -24.94 -4.72 14.93
C THR A 14 -23.91 -5.78 14.56
N THR A 15 -23.53 -6.59 15.53
CA THR A 15 -22.55 -7.68 15.37
C THR A 15 -23.20 -9.06 15.36
N ASP A 16 -24.52 -9.12 15.43
CA ASP A 16 -25.30 -10.36 15.47
C ASP A 16 -25.59 -10.84 14.03
N LYS A 17 -25.39 -12.14 13.80
CA LYS A 17 -25.63 -12.78 12.51
C LYS A 17 -27.12 -12.76 12.12
N ASP A 18 -28.00 -12.90 13.09
CA ASP A 18 -29.44 -12.96 12.89
C ASP A 18 -30.11 -11.56 12.91
N ASP A 19 -29.37 -10.52 13.29
CA ASP A 19 -29.80 -9.12 13.28
C ASP A 19 -28.66 -8.23 12.75
N CYS A 20 -28.28 -8.41 11.48
CA CYS A 20 -27.20 -7.64 10.85
C CYS A 20 -27.76 -6.38 10.17
N ARG A 21 -27.57 -5.22 10.79
CA ARG A 21 -28.09 -3.93 10.30
C ARG A 21 -27.27 -2.74 10.76
N VAL A 22 -27.46 -1.60 10.09
CA VAL A 22 -27.02 -0.29 10.55
C VAL A 22 -27.97 0.20 11.62
N TRP A 23 -27.46 0.52 12.81
CA TRP A 23 -28.25 1.11 13.90
C TRP A 23 -27.94 2.58 14.13
N ALA A 24 -26.83 3.11 13.57
CA ALA A 24 -26.56 4.54 13.55
C ALA A 24 -25.78 4.93 12.28
N TYR A 25 -25.98 6.15 11.82
CA TYR A 25 -25.12 6.81 10.83
C TYR A 25 -24.73 8.21 11.29
N ALA A 26 -23.55 8.64 10.86
CA ALA A 26 -23.06 9.98 11.12
C ALA A 26 -22.51 10.63 9.86
N LEU A 27 -22.64 11.94 9.76
CA LEU A 27 -22.17 12.76 8.66
C LEU A 27 -21.52 14.03 9.20
N SER A 28 -20.33 14.38 8.73
CA SER A 28 -19.68 15.67 8.96
C SER A 28 -19.34 16.33 7.63
N ASN A 29 -19.71 17.59 7.46
CA ASN A 29 -19.45 18.32 6.21
C ASN A 29 -17.97 18.68 6.10
N ILE A 30 -17.30 18.35 4.99
CA ILE A 30 -15.85 18.53 4.85
C ILE A 30 -15.48 20.03 4.77
N GLU A 31 -16.31 20.89 4.19
CA GLU A 31 -16.06 22.34 4.14
C GLU A 31 -16.35 23.04 5.48
N ASN A 32 -17.25 22.47 6.30
CA ASN A 32 -17.58 22.95 7.64
C ASN A 32 -17.79 21.75 8.58
N PRO A 33 -16.73 21.19 9.18
CA PRO A 33 -16.79 19.96 9.99
C PRO A 33 -17.73 20.05 11.21
N ASP A 34 -18.02 21.22 11.72
CA ASP A 34 -19.01 21.42 12.81
C ASP A 34 -20.45 21.16 12.36
N LYS A 35 -20.72 21.17 11.06
CA LYS A 35 -22.01 20.78 10.51
C LYS A 35 -22.12 19.25 10.55
N PHE A 36 -22.73 18.77 11.62
CA PHE A 36 -22.89 17.37 11.96
C PHE A 36 -24.36 16.94 11.83
N ILE A 37 -24.59 15.76 11.27
CA ILE A 37 -25.92 15.14 11.11
C ILE A 37 -25.78 13.66 11.50
N TYR A 38 -26.77 13.12 12.17
CA TYR A 38 -26.82 11.71 12.52
C TYR A 38 -28.25 11.17 12.50
N GLY A 39 -28.38 9.88 12.49
CA GLY A 39 -29.66 9.16 12.62
C GLY A 39 -29.42 7.68 12.94
N ASN A 40 -30.50 6.91 13.01
CA ASN A 40 -30.50 5.55 13.54
C ASN A 40 -30.90 4.46 12.54
N SER A 41 -30.79 4.72 11.24
CA SER A 41 -31.09 3.72 10.21
C SER A 41 -30.42 4.01 8.86
N ILE A 42 -30.22 2.98 8.05
CA ILE A 42 -29.69 3.12 6.68
C ILE A 42 -30.69 3.84 5.76
N GLU A 43 -31.99 3.68 6.03
CA GLU A 43 -33.07 4.38 5.31
C GLU A 43 -32.94 5.88 5.49
N GLY A 44 -32.74 6.35 6.73
CA GLY A 44 -32.52 7.76 7.05
C GLY A 44 -31.29 8.34 6.37
N PHE A 45 -30.19 7.57 6.28
CA PHE A 45 -29.01 7.94 5.52
C PHE A 45 -29.31 8.11 4.02
N LEU A 46 -30.02 7.15 3.42
CA LEU A 46 -30.36 7.20 1.98
C LEU A 46 -31.38 8.31 1.68
N GLU A 47 -32.31 8.57 2.59
CA GLU A 47 -33.24 9.70 2.49
C GLU A 47 -32.49 11.05 2.47
N PHE A 48 -31.51 11.23 3.37
CA PHE A 48 -30.64 12.38 3.34
C PHE A 48 -29.89 12.50 1.99
N CYS A 49 -29.37 11.38 1.47
CA CYS A 49 -28.68 11.33 0.18
C CYS A 49 -29.58 11.65 -1.01
N GLN A 50 -30.88 11.36 -0.92
CA GLN A 50 -31.88 11.58 -1.98
C GLN A 50 -32.36 13.03 -2.06
N ASN A 51 -31.45 14.00 -1.91
CA ASN A 51 -31.81 15.41 -1.99
C ASN A 51 -31.92 15.88 -3.44
N PRO A 52 -33.11 16.32 -3.93
CA PRO A 52 -33.27 16.74 -5.34
C PRO A 52 -32.59 18.06 -5.68
N LYS A 53 -32.21 18.84 -4.67
CA LYS A 53 -31.57 20.17 -4.84
C LYS A 53 -30.06 20.12 -4.87
N GLU A 54 -29.46 19.11 -4.26
CA GLU A 54 -28.01 19.00 -4.07
C GLU A 54 -27.49 17.64 -4.56
N ASN A 55 -26.25 17.62 -5.05
CA ASN A 55 -25.51 16.39 -5.26
C ASN A 55 -24.54 16.22 -4.11
N TYR A 56 -24.47 15.03 -3.56
CA TYR A 56 -23.57 14.71 -2.47
C TYR A 56 -22.45 13.77 -2.91
N THR A 57 -21.29 13.94 -2.28
CA THR A 57 -20.21 12.96 -2.28
C THR A 57 -19.92 12.59 -0.82
N MET A 58 -20.12 11.31 -0.49
CA MET A 58 -19.92 10.76 0.85
C MET A 58 -18.61 10.01 0.91
N TYR A 59 -17.75 10.35 1.85
CA TYR A 59 -16.47 9.68 2.07
C TYR A 59 -16.56 8.79 3.32
N PHE A 60 -16.59 7.48 3.11
CA PHE A 60 -16.46 6.49 4.17
C PHE A 60 -15.00 6.11 4.36
N TRP A 61 -14.62 5.72 5.57
CA TRP A 61 -13.27 5.24 5.86
C TRP A 61 -13.27 3.71 5.88
N ASN A 62 -12.67 3.07 4.86
CA ASN A 62 -12.77 1.63 4.60
C ASN A 62 -14.16 1.19 4.09
N LEU A 63 -14.60 1.78 2.99
CA LEU A 63 -15.91 1.54 2.36
C LEU A 63 -16.25 0.05 2.13
N LYS A 64 -15.28 -0.86 2.18
CA LYS A 64 -15.54 -2.30 2.03
C LYS A 64 -16.50 -2.83 3.09
N PHE A 65 -16.46 -2.29 4.32
CA PHE A 65 -17.35 -2.66 5.40
C PHE A 65 -18.74 -2.01 5.20
N ASP A 66 -18.80 -0.70 5.25
CA ASP A 66 -20.06 0.05 5.16
C ASP A 66 -20.77 -0.13 3.82
N GLY A 67 -20.00 -0.23 2.76
CA GLY A 67 -20.49 -0.46 1.41
C GLY A 67 -21.24 -1.77 1.25
N ALA A 68 -20.94 -2.79 2.06
CA ALA A 68 -21.67 -4.05 2.04
C ALA A 68 -23.13 -3.86 2.51
N PHE A 69 -23.36 -3.08 3.56
CA PHE A 69 -24.70 -2.73 4.03
C PHE A 69 -25.47 -1.91 3.00
N ILE A 70 -24.80 -0.91 2.41
CA ILE A 70 -25.42 -0.08 1.36
C ILE A 70 -25.84 -0.93 0.16
N ILE A 71 -24.96 -1.77 -0.37
CA ILE A 71 -25.24 -2.59 -1.55
C ILE A 71 -26.33 -3.62 -1.25
N SER A 72 -26.27 -4.29 -0.08
CA SER A 72 -27.29 -5.25 0.36
C SER A 72 -28.67 -4.58 0.44
N HIS A 73 -28.75 -3.41 1.08
CA HIS A 73 -29.99 -2.64 1.19
C HIS A 73 -30.54 -2.19 -0.17
N LEU A 74 -29.67 -1.69 -1.06
CA LEU A 74 -30.08 -1.28 -2.41
C LEU A 74 -30.70 -2.44 -3.21
N LEU A 75 -30.03 -3.60 -3.22
CA LEU A 75 -30.53 -4.79 -3.92
C LEU A 75 -31.86 -5.26 -3.36
N LYS A 76 -32.02 -5.31 -2.03
CA LYS A 76 -33.28 -5.66 -1.35
C LYS A 76 -34.40 -4.65 -1.63
N SER A 77 -34.07 -3.37 -1.75
CA SER A 77 -35.03 -2.28 -2.05
C SER A 77 -35.37 -2.16 -3.54
N GLY A 78 -34.93 -3.10 -4.36
CA GLY A 78 -35.26 -3.17 -5.79
C GLY A 78 -34.44 -2.23 -6.68
N PHE A 79 -33.30 -1.74 -6.18
CA PHE A 79 -32.32 -1.07 -7.05
C PHE A 79 -31.60 -2.10 -7.90
N ARG A 80 -31.41 -1.79 -9.18
CA ARG A 80 -30.70 -2.64 -10.14
C ARG A 80 -29.25 -2.21 -10.30
N PHE A 81 -28.33 -3.15 -10.18
CA PHE A 81 -26.91 -2.92 -10.54
C PHE A 81 -26.76 -2.69 -12.05
N ILE A 82 -25.90 -1.76 -12.42
CA ILE A 82 -25.52 -1.47 -13.81
C ILE A 82 -24.00 -1.43 -13.93
N ASN A 83 -23.47 -1.93 -15.04
CA ASN A 83 -22.02 -2.00 -15.26
C ASN A 83 -21.38 -0.63 -15.49
N THR A 84 -22.09 0.28 -16.12
CA THR A 84 -21.59 1.60 -16.46
C THR A 84 -22.61 2.71 -16.19
N ALA A 85 -22.12 3.90 -15.87
CA ALA A 85 -22.96 5.09 -15.68
C ALA A 85 -23.75 5.51 -16.97
N LYS A 86 -23.45 4.91 -18.13
CA LYS A 86 -24.22 5.13 -19.36
C LYS A 86 -25.61 4.50 -19.30
N GLU A 87 -25.76 3.44 -18.53
CA GLU A 87 -27.01 2.68 -18.34
C GLU A 87 -27.90 3.22 -17.21
N LYS A 88 -27.55 4.40 -16.66
CA LYS A 88 -28.27 5.00 -15.52
C LYS A 88 -29.75 5.18 -15.81
N ALA A 89 -30.56 4.79 -14.86
CA ALA A 89 -32.01 4.91 -14.84
C ALA A 89 -32.49 5.13 -13.38
N ASP A 90 -33.77 5.30 -13.18
CA ASP A 90 -34.37 5.36 -11.85
C ASP A 90 -34.04 4.06 -11.10
N LYS A 91 -33.69 4.18 -9.81
CA LYS A 91 -33.34 3.07 -8.94
C LYS A 91 -32.25 2.14 -9.53
N THR A 92 -31.18 2.73 -10.01
CA THR A 92 -29.98 1.97 -10.42
C THR A 92 -28.75 2.41 -9.63
N PHE A 93 -27.77 1.54 -9.57
CA PHE A 93 -26.46 1.89 -8.99
C PHE A 93 -25.32 1.20 -9.72
N THR A 94 -24.14 1.78 -9.64
CA THR A 94 -22.90 1.18 -10.14
C THR A 94 -21.84 1.19 -9.06
N THR A 95 -20.89 0.26 -9.16
CA THR A 95 -19.76 0.17 -8.23
C THR A 95 -18.43 0.16 -8.97
N LEU A 96 -17.38 0.60 -8.28
CA LEU A 96 -16.00 0.33 -8.68
C LEU A 96 -15.38 -0.54 -7.59
N ILE A 97 -15.52 -1.86 -7.76
CA ILE A 97 -14.91 -2.90 -6.94
C ILE A 97 -13.98 -3.70 -7.87
N THR A 98 -12.69 -3.80 -7.52
CA THR A 98 -11.72 -4.53 -8.34
C THR A 98 -11.86 -6.05 -8.17
N ASP A 99 -11.24 -6.81 -9.07
CA ASP A 99 -11.07 -8.27 -9.00
C ASP A 99 -10.52 -8.75 -7.65
N MET A 100 -9.60 -7.97 -7.06
CA MET A 100 -9.03 -8.22 -5.73
C MET A 100 -9.98 -7.83 -4.57
N GLY A 101 -11.20 -7.39 -4.87
CA GLY A 101 -12.19 -7.00 -3.86
C GLY A 101 -11.88 -5.68 -3.16
N ALA A 102 -11.11 -4.78 -3.79
CA ALA A 102 -10.89 -3.43 -3.28
C ALA A 102 -12.03 -2.52 -3.72
N PHE A 103 -12.69 -1.91 -2.76
CA PHE A 103 -13.76 -0.94 -2.98
C PHE A 103 -13.16 0.45 -3.24
N TYR A 104 -13.74 1.17 -4.19
CA TYR A 104 -13.40 2.56 -4.51
C TYR A 104 -14.61 3.47 -4.46
N THR A 105 -15.72 3.09 -5.15
CA THR A 105 -16.94 3.92 -5.20
C THR A 105 -18.20 3.08 -5.32
N ILE A 106 -19.30 3.65 -4.81
CA ILE A 106 -20.69 3.26 -5.11
C ILE A 106 -21.37 4.53 -5.59
N GLU A 107 -22.03 4.51 -6.76
CA GLU A 107 -22.78 5.65 -7.29
C GLU A 107 -24.25 5.24 -7.45
N ILE A 108 -25.15 5.91 -6.72
CA ILE A 108 -26.57 5.58 -6.63
C ILE A 108 -27.37 6.61 -7.41
N TYR A 109 -28.21 6.16 -8.33
CA TYR A 109 -29.13 6.97 -9.11
C TYR A 109 -30.55 6.79 -8.60
N PHE A 110 -31.05 7.75 -7.83
CA PHE A 110 -32.42 7.70 -7.27
C PHE A 110 -33.47 8.00 -8.35
N SER A 111 -33.20 9.01 -9.19
CA SER A 111 -34.05 9.31 -10.35
C SER A 111 -33.26 9.94 -11.49
N VAL A 112 -33.66 9.61 -12.72
CA VAL A 112 -33.05 10.11 -13.97
C VAL A 112 -34.15 10.64 -14.88
N LYS A 113 -34.27 11.96 -15.00
CA LYS A 113 -35.28 12.64 -15.85
C LYS A 113 -34.56 13.53 -16.89
N GLY A 114 -34.23 12.95 -18.03
CA GLY A 114 -33.44 13.63 -19.07
C GLY A 114 -32.08 14.07 -18.51
N HIS A 115 -31.80 15.37 -18.49
CA HIS A 115 -30.55 15.90 -17.95
C HIS A 115 -30.54 16.10 -16.42
N LYS A 116 -31.69 15.96 -15.75
CA LYS A 116 -31.79 16.05 -14.29
C LYS A 116 -31.58 14.66 -13.71
N VAL A 117 -30.48 14.52 -12.97
CA VAL A 117 -30.11 13.29 -12.29
C VAL A 117 -29.99 13.57 -10.79
N ASN A 118 -30.80 12.87 -10.00
CA ASN A 118 -30.68 12.84 -8.55
C ASN A 118 -29.81 11.64 -8.16
N LYS A 119 -28.64 11.91 -7.61
CA LYS A 119 -27.66 10.89 -7.31
C LYS A 119 -26.78 11.23 -6.12
N VAL A 120 -26.22 10.22 -5.50
CA VAL A 120 -25.10 10.34 -4.55
C VAL A 120 -23.91 9.52 -5.06
N LYS A 121 -22.72 10.01 -4.79
CA LYS A 121 -21.48 9.27 -4.99
C LYS A 121 -20.86 8.96 -3.62
N ILE A 122 -20.62 7.71 -3.35
CA ILE A 122 -19.97 7.21 -2.14
C ILE A 122 -18.56 6.78 -2.50
N VAL A 123 -17.58 7.17 -1.69
CA VAL A 123 -16.15 7.06 -2.00
C VAL A 123 -15.42 6.47 -0.80
N ASP A 124 -14.45 5.60 -1.07
CA ASP A 124 -13.52 5.11 -0.04
C ASP A 124 -12.42 6.15 0.26
N GLY A 125 -12.56 6.87 1.35
CA GLY A 125 -11.58 7.86 1.83
C GLY A 125 -10.23 7.27 2.19
N LEU A 126 -10.19 6.00 2.60
CA LEU A 126 -8.94 5.29 2.91
C LEU A 126 -7.97 5.24 1.71
N LYS A 127 -8.45 5.37 0.46
CA LYS A 127 -7.61 5.43 -0.74
C LYS A 127 -6.77 6.71 -0.85
N LEU A 128 -7.05 7.71 -0.04
CA LEU A 128 -6.25 8.93 0.07
C LEU A 128 -5.10 8.77 1.09
N PHE A 129 -5.29 7.95 2.12
CA PHE A 129 -4.28 7.62 3.13
C PHE A 129 -4.26 6.10 3.39
N PRO A 130 -3.71 5.31 2.45
CA PRO A 130 -3.63 3.86 2.63
C PRO A 130 -2.91 3.49 3.93
N ASN A 131 -3.42 2.49 4.63
CA ASN A 131 -2.89 1.98 5.91
C ASN A 131 -3.06 2.90 7.14
N PHE A 132 -3.82 3.99 7.04
CA PHE A 132 -4.18 4.80 8.21
C PHE A 132 -5.53 4.34 8.77
N SER A 133 -5.58 3.94 10.05
CA SER A 133 -6.84 3.90 10.80
C SER A 133 -7.31 5.33 11.11
N VAL A 134 -8.56 5.51 11.52
CA VAL A 134 -9.07 6.83 11.95
C VAL A 134 -8.23 7.39 13.09
N GLU A 135 -7.83 6.55 14.06
CA GLU A 135 -6.94 6.91 15.16
C GLU A 135 -5.57 7.41 14.65
N LYS A 136 -4.90 6.63 13.79
CA LYS A 136 -3.62 7.03 13.18
C LYS A 136 -3.75 8.30 12.32
N LEU A 137 -4.91 8.52 11.72
CA LEU A 137 -5.16 9.74 10.95
C LEU A 137 -5.21 10.96 11.89
N ALA A 138 -5.90 10.85 13.04
CA ALA A 138 -5.93 11.89 14.06
C ALA A 138 -4.52 12.24 14.56
N GLU A 139 -3.72 11.24 14.89
CA GLU A 139 -2.33 11.41 15.34
C GLU A 139 -1.45 12.07 14.28
N ALA A 140 -1.48 11.54 13.04
CA ALA A 140 -0.66 12.02 11.94
C ALA A 140 -1.01 13.45 11.51
N PHE A 141 -2.25 13.86 11.73
CA PHE A 141 -2.70 15.22 11.48
C PHE A 141 -2.64 16.12 12.74
N GLY A 142 -2.30 15.55 13.89
CA GLY A 142 -2.23 16.31 15.16
C GLY A 142 -3.57 16.94 15.52
N LEU A 143 -4.67 16.21 15.27
CA LEU A 143 -6.00 16.73 15.54
C LEU A 143 -6.27 16.78 17.05
N PRO A 144 -7.01 17.77 17.54
CA PRO A 144 -7.36 17.87 18.96
C PRO A 144 -8.50 16.91 19.37
N ILE A 145 -8.87 15.98 18.48
CA ILE A 145 -9.96 15.02 18.63
C ILE A 145 -9.37 13.63 18.54
N SER A 146 -9.70 12.76 19.49
CA SER A 146 -9.31 11.36 19.50
C SER A 146 -10.52 10.45 19.30
N LYS A 147 -10.25 9.24 18.81
CA LYS A 147 -11.25 8.18 18.75
C LYS A 147 -11.66 7.80 20.18
N LEU A 148 -12.98 7.73 20.43
CA LEU A 148 -13.55 7.25 21.68
C LEU A 148 -13.73 5.73 21.65
N GLU A 149 -14.18 5.14 22.75
CA GLU A 149 -14.48 3.71 22.85
C GLU A 149 -15.99 3.48 22.86
N LEU A 150 -16.42 2.42 22.19
CA LEU A 150 -17.81 1.98 22.16
C LEU A 150 -17.89 0.48 22.42
N ASP A 151 -18.86 0.04 23.21
CA ASP A 151 -19.17 -1.39 23.35
C ASP A 151 -19.99 -1.87 22.14
N TYR A 152 -19.31 -2.50 21.19
CA TYR A 152 -19.92 -3.05 19.97
C TYR A 152 -20.79 -4.28 20.23
N LYS A 153 -20.69 -4.91 21.41
CA LYS A 153 -21.47 -6.11 21.76
C LYS A 153 -22.77 -5.76 22.48
N GLU A 154 -22.94 -4.51 22.89
CA GLU A 154 -24.17 -4.05 23.47
C GLU A 154 -25.33 -4.20 22.47
N LYS A 155 -26.42 -4.83 22.92
CA LYS A 155 -27.58 -5.04 22.07
C LYS A 155 -28.35 -3.74 21.87
N ARG A 156 -28.60 -3.36 20.64
CA ARG A 156 -29.37 -2.18 20.27
C ARG A 156 -30.58 -2.62 19.46
N GLU A 157 -31.76 -2.33 19.98
CA GLU A 157 -33.04 -2.67 19.33
C GLU A 157 -33.27 -1.81 18.07
N VAL A 158 -34.20 -2.25 17.21
CA VAL A 158 -34.60 -1.46 16.03
C VAL A 158 -35.21 -0.15 16.50
N GLY A 159 -34.75 0.98 15.95
CA GLY A 159 -35.21 2.30 16.36
C GLY A 159 -34.53 2.85 17.63
N HIS A 160 -33.40 2.23 18.05
CA HIS A 160 -32.62 2.70 19.19
C HIS A 160 -32.35 4.22 19.10
N GLU A 161 -32.68 4.94 20.18
CA GLU A 161 -32.35 6.35 20.34
C GLU A 161 -30.92 6.46 20.87
N LEU A 162 -30.06 7.18 20.11
CA LEU A 162 -28.66 7.31 20.46
C LEU A 162 -28.48 8.06 21.78
N THR A 163 -27.68 7.50 22.65
CA THR A 163 -27.20 8.18 23.86
C THR A 163 -26.19 9.29 23.50
N GLN A 164 -25.98 10.24 24.43
CA GLN A 164 -24.99 11.31 24.20
C GLN A 164 -23.59 10.75 23.96
N HIS A 165 -23.19 9.69 24.66
CA HIS A 165 -21.90 9.03 24.47
C HIS A 165 -21.75 8.44 23.06
N GLU A 166 -22.77 7.77 22.54
CA GLU A 166 -22.79 7.23 21.17
C GLU A 166 -22.73 8.35 20.14
N ILE A 167 -23.48 9.45 20.38
CA ILE A 167 -23.43 10.64 19.50
C ILE A 167 -22.02 11.23 19.48
N ASP A 168 -21.37 11.41 20.63
CA ASP A 168 -20.03 11.96 20.73
C ASP A 168 -19.00 11.03 20.06
N TYR A 169 -19.17 9.70 20.22
CA TYR A 169 -18.34 8.69 19.58
C TYR A 169 -18.39 8.80 18.05
N ILE A 170 -19.58 8.67 17.45
CA ILE A 170 -19.73 8.69 15.99
C ILE A 170 -19.40 10.06 15.39
N LYS A 171 -19.60 11.14 16.15
CA LYS A 171 -19.22 12.50 15.77
C LYS A 171 -17.69 12.61 15.63
N ASN A 172 -16.94 12.10 16.60
CA ASN A 172 -15.47 12.16 16.56
C ASN A 172 -14.91 11.42 15.34
N ASP A 173 -15.41 10.23 15.04
CA ASP A 173 -14.95 9.42 13.92
C ASP A 173 -15.14 10.15 12.58
N VAL A 174 -16.32 10.69 12.30
CA VAL A 174 -16.55 11.43 11.05
C VAL A 174 -15.85 12.79 11.01
N MET A 175 -15.66 13.48 12.14
CA MET A 175 -14.96 14.76 12.20
C MET A 175 -13.46 14.60 11.93
N ILE A 176 -12.81 13.57 12.47
CA ILE A 176 -11.41 13.26 12.19
C ILE A 176 -11.19 13.11 10.68
N VAL A 177 -12.04 12.32 10.03
CA VAL A 177 -11.98 12.10 8.58
C VAL A 177 -12.27 13.40 7.82
N ALA A 178 -13.28 14.17 8.23
CA ALA A 178 -13.63 15.43 7.57
C ALA A 178 -12.48 16.44 7.63
N LEU A 179 -11.83 16.63 8.78
CA LEU A 179 -10.71 17.54 8.96
C LEU A 179 -9.48 17.12 8.12
N ALA A 180 -9.18 15.84 8.08
CA ALA A 180 -8.08 15.33 7.25
C ALA A 180 -8.35 15.53 5.75
N LEU A 181 -9.58 15.28 5.29
CA LEU A 181 -9.99 15.50 3.91
C LEU A 181 -10.05 16.99 3.56
N GLN A 182 -10.49 17.85 4.49
CA GLN A 182 -10.46 19.31 4.30
C GLN A 182 -9.03 19.78 4.02
N ALA A 183 -8.05 19.37 4.83
CA ALA A 183 -6.64 19.71 4.62
C ALA A 183 -6.10 19.28 3.24
N MET A 184 -6.58 18.14 2.71
CA MET A 184 -6.28 17.69 1.35
C MET A 184 -6.93 18.57 0.30
N PHE A 185 -8.22 18.86 0.45
CA PHE A 185 -9.00 19.61 -0.52
C PHE A 185 -8.58 21.07 -0.61
N ASP A 186 -8.15 21.67 0.50
CA ASP A 186 -7.58 23.02 0.54
C ASP A 186 -6.31 23.15 -0.31
N LYS A 187 -5.59 22.03 -0.51
CA LYS A 187 -4.46 21.95 -1.44
C LYS A 187 -4.86 21.56 -2.88
N GLY A 188 -6.16 21.47 -3.17
CA GLY A 188 -6.67 21.06 -4.47
C GLY A 188 -6.54 19.55 -4.78
N LEU A 189 -6.21 18.73 -3.79
CA LEU A 189 -6.01 17.29 -3.92
C LEU A 189 -7.34 16.54 -3.81
N THR A 190 -8.14 16.55 -4.86
CA THR A 190 -9.53 16.07 -4.90
C THR A 190 -9.75 14.81 -5.72
N LYS A 191 -8.68 14.13 -6.17
CA LYS A 191 -8.81 12.89 -6.93
C LYS A 191 -9.15 11.71 -6.01
N LEU A 192 -9.66 10.63 -6.60
CA LEU A 192 -10.15 9.44 -5.90
C LEU A 192 -9.09 8.73 -5.05
N THR A 193 -7.81 8.79 -5.46
CA THR A 193 -6.71 8.14 -4.74
C THR A 193 -5.53 9.09 -4.61
N ILE A 194 -4.69 8.90 -3.59
CA ILE A 194 -3.47 9.70 -3.43
C ILE A 194 -2.56 9.60 -4.65
N ALA A 195 -2.38 8.40 -5.22
CA ALA A 195 -1.58 8.22 -6.43
C ALA A 195 -2.15 8.96 -7.65
N SER A 196 -3.47 9.12 -7.71
CA SER A 196 -4.11 9.92 -8.77
C SER A 196 -3.92 11.42 -8.56
N ASN A 197 -3.89 11.89 -7.29
CA ASN A 197 -3.53 13.25 -6.95
C ASN A 197 -2.07 13.53 -7.32
N ALA A 198 -1.14 12.65 -6.92
CA ALA A 198 0.28 12.75 -7.25
C ALA A 198 0.52 12.84 -8.77
N MET A 199 -0.14 11.98 -9.54
CA MET A 199 -0.04 11.97 -10.99
C MET A 199 -0.67 13.23 -11.63
N SER A 200 -1.77 13.75 -11.08
CA SER A 200 -2.38 14.99 -11.57
C SER A 200 -1.45 16.18 -11.35
N ASP A 201 -0.92 16.33 -10.14
CA ASP A 201 0.02 17.41 -9.79
C ASP A 201 1.33 17.31 -10.59
N PHE A 202 1.85 16.10 -10.79
CA PHE A 202 3.01 15.88 -11.65
C PHE A 202 2.74 16.32 -13.11
N LYS A 203 1.59 15.96 -13.67
CA LYS A 203 1.21 16.39 -15.03
C LYS A 203 1.13 17.91 -15.18
N ASP A 204 0.62 18.58 -14.16
CA ASP A 204 0.51 20.05 -14.17
C ASP A 204 1.90 20.72 -14.12
N ARG A 205 2.89 20.07 -13.48
CA ARG A 205 4.28 20.54 -13.39
C ARG A 205 5.18 20.08 -14.54
N CYS A 206 4.82 19.00 -15.25
CA CYS A 206 5.61 18.43 -16.34
C CYS A 206 5.15 18.98 -17.69
N LYS A 207 5.87 19.99 -18.20
CA LYS A 207 5.63 20.47 -19.57
C LYS A 207 5.85 19.34 -20.57
N ASN A 208 4.95 19.20 -21.55
CA ASN A 208 5.06 18.15 -22.58
C ASN A 208 4.92 16.70 -22.07
N PHE A 209 4.17 16.46 -20.99
CA PHE A 209 3.96 15.13 -20.40
C PHE A 209 3.69 14.04 -21.44
N ARG A 210 2.79 14.27 -22.42
CA ARG A 210 2.45 13.28 -23.46
C ARG A 210 3.59 12.98 -24.44
N LYS A 211 4.53 13.92 -24.62
CA LYS A 211 5.72 13.71 -25.45
C LYS A 211 6.71 12.78 -24.73
N TYR A 212 6.89 12.97 -23.42
CA TYR A 212 7.77 12.12 -22.63
C TYR A 212 7.16 10.75 -22.35
N PHE A 213 5.85 10.70 -22.11
CA PHE A 213 5.14 9.50 -21.65
C PHE A 213 3.96 9.17 -22.61
N PRO A 214 4.24 8.68 -23.82
CA PRO A 214 3.21 8.28 -24.78
C PRO A 214 2.46 7.03 -24.27
N GLU A 215 1.22 6.84 -24.71
CA GLU A 215 0.49 5.58 -24.50
C GLU A 215 1.21 4.47 -25.29
N LEU A 216 1.48 3.35 -24.63
CA LEU A 216 2.09 2.19 -25.27
C LEU A 216 1.01 1.28 -25.90
N PRO A 217 1.31 0.62 -27.04
CA PRO A 217 0.55 -0.51 -27.50
C PRO A 217 0.51 -1.63 -26.44
N GLU A 218 -0.56 -2.42 -26.43
CA GLU A 218 -0.78 -3.44 -25.39
C GLU A 218 0.28 -4.55 -25.40
N ASP A 219 0.71 -4.96 -26.57
CA ASP A 219 1.79 -5.93 -26.78
C ASP A 219 3.13 -5.41 -26.27
N VAL A 220 3.45 -4.15 -26.54
CA VAL A 220 4.69 -3.50 -26.05
C VAL A 220 4.67 -3.39 -24.52
N ASP A 221 3.54 -2.95 -23.92
CA ASP A 221 3.39 -2.92 -22.45
C ASP A 221 3.56 -4.33 -21.87
N ALA A 222 2.93 -5.35 -22.48
CA ALA A 222 3.00 -6.73 -22.01
C ALA A 222 4.44 -7.27 -22.02
N ASP A 223 5.21 -6.99 -23.05
CA ASP A 223 6.61 -7.40 -23.15
C ASP A 223 7.48 -6.71 -22.08
N ILE A 224 7.36 -5.41 -21.95
CA ILE A 224 8.09 -4.64 -20.93
C ILE A 224 7.68 -5.07 -19.51
N ARG A 225 6.40 -5.38 -19.30
CA ARG A 225 5.84 -5.81 -18.00
C ARG A 225 6.45 -7.11 -17.48
N ARG A 226 7.00 -7.96 -18.35
CA ARG A 226 7.76 -9.16 -17.92
C ARG A 226 9.00 -8.78 -17.09
N SER A 227 9.60 -7.61 -17.33
CA SER A 227 10.74 -7.12 -16.57
C SER A 227 10.34 -6.36 -15.30
N TYR A 228 9.07 -5.93 -15.17
CA TYR A 228 8.61 -5.18 -14.00
C TYR A 228 8.55 -6.07 -12.75
N LYS A 229 9.28 -5.69 -11.72
CA LYS A 229 9.33 -6.35 -10.39
C LYS A 229 9.29 -5.28 -9.30
N GLY A 230 8.88 -5.68 -8.09
CA GLY A 230 8.90 -4.81 -6.91
C GLY A 230 10.29 -4.53 -6.36
N GLY A 231 10.34 -4.00 -5.14
CA GLY A 231 11.57 -3.78 -4.40
C GLY A 231 12.24 -5.10 -3.98
N PHE A 232 13.50 -4.99 -3.58
CA PHE A 232 14.27 -6.12 -3.09
C PHE A 232 13.95 -6.37 -1.61
N THR A 233 13.52 -7.59 -1.28
CA THR A 233 13.31 -8.03 0.10
C THR A 233 14.00 -9.38 0.27
N TYR A 234 14.95 -9.46 1.19
CA TYR A 234 15.82 -10.64 1.32
C TYR A 234 16.24 -10.90 2.76
N VAL A 235 16.11 -12.13 3.20
CA VAL A 235 16.72 -12.64 4.43
C VAL A 235 18.05 -13.29 4.05
N ASN A 236 19.15 -12.96 4.72
CA ASN A 236 20.39 -13.69 4.52
C ASN A 236 20.19 -15.15 4.96
N ASP A 237 20.30 -16.07 4.01
CA ASP A 237 19.93 -17.48 4.20
C ASP A 237 20.66 -18.17 5.37
N ILE A 238 21.90 -17.74 5.68
CA ILE A 238 22.66 -18.28 6.82
C ILE A 238 22.07 -17.87 8.18
N TYR A 239 21.21 -16.84 8.20
CA TYR A 239 20.58 -16.30 9.40
C TYR A 239 19.07 -16.51 9.46
N ALA A 240 18.48 -17.18 8.50
CA ALA A 240 17.03 -17.46 8.52
C ALA A 240 16.67 -18.32 9.73
N GLY A 241 15.81 -17.80 10.62
CA GLY A 241 15.43 -18.46 11.87
C GLY A 241 16.49 -18.43 12.98
N VAL A 242 17.57 -17.69 12.80
CA VAL A 242 18.62 -17.52 13.82
C VAL A 242 18.41 -16.21 14.56
N GLU A 243 18.46 -16.28 15.89
CA GLU A 243 18.49 -15.09 16.74
C GLU A 243 19.86 -14.44 16.66
N LEU A 244 19.90 -13.16 16.35
CA LEU A 244 21.10 -12.33 16.20
C LEU A 244 21.13 -11.26 17.28
N GLY A 245 22.35 -10.84 17.65
CA GLY A 245 22.58 -9.80 18.65
C GLY A 245 22.35 -8.37 18.12
N ALA A 246 22.98 -7.43 18.80
CA ALA A 246 22.85 -6.01 18.53
C ALA A 246 23.27 -5.60 17.12
N GLY A 247 22.62 -4.57 16.63
CA GLY A 247 22.85 -3.98 15.32
C GLY A 247 22.00 -2.75 15.07
N MET A 248 21.87 -2.36 13.81
CA MET A 248 21.09 -1.19 13.41
C MET A 248 20.27 -1.46 12.15
N THR A 249 19.22 -0.67 11.98
CA THR A 249 18.49 -0.52 10.73
C THR A 249 18.93 0.77 10.06
N ILE A 250 19.42 0.67 8.84
CA ILE A 250 19.66 1.83 7.97
C ILE A 250 18.60 1.85 6.86
N ASP A 251 18.05 3.03 6.59
CA ASP A 251 16.96 3.23 5.63
C ASP A 251 17.30 4.36 4.66
N ILE A 252 16.90 4.23 3.39
CA ILE A 252 17.16 5.26 2.38
C ILE A 252 16.08 6.34 2.43
N ASN A 253 16.48 7.56 2.73
CA ASN A 253 15.60 8.73 2.73
C ASN A 253 14.85 8.89 1.40
N SER A 254 13.58 8.45 1.37
CA SER A 254 12.70 8.55 0.19
C SER A 254 13.32 7.94 -1.08
N MET A 255 13.68 6.66 -1.06
CA MET A 255 14.40 5.96 -2.13
C MET A 255 13.77 6.15 -3.52
N TYR A 256 12.50 5.85 -3.72
CA TYR A 256 11.88 5.98 -5.04
C TYR A 256 11.79 7.44 -5.54
N PRO A 257 11.45 8.43 -4.69
CA PRO A 257 11.61 9.85 -5.05
C PRO A 257 13.05 10.23 -5.44
N SER A 258 14.07 9.68 -4.75
CA SER A 258 15.46 9.96 -5.09
C SER A 258 15.87 9.41 -6.44
N ILE A 259 15.40 8.22 -6.80
CA ILE A 259 15.62 7.63 -8.11
C ILE A 259 14.94 8.47 -9.20
N LEU A 260 13.71 8.91 -8.98
CA LEU A 260 13.02 9.83 -9.90
C LEU A 260 13.79 11.14 -10.10
N TYR A 261 14.55 11.58 -9.10
CA TYR A 261 15.30 12.83 -9.12
C TYR A 261 16.69 12.70 -9.76
N TYR A 262 17.44 11.65 -9.38
CA TYR A 262 18.86 11.54 -9.74
C TYR A 262 19.14 10.64 -10.94
N GLU A 263 18.27 9.67 -11.25
CA GLU A 263 18.55 8.70 -12.30
C GLU A 263 18.01 9.15 -13.66
N ARG A 264 18.65 8.64 -14.72
CA ARG A 264 18.10 8.74 -16.07
C ARG A 264 16.91 7.79 -16.20
N LEU A 265 15.79 8.31 -16.65
CA LEU A 265 14.57 7.53 -16.78
C LEU A 265 14.06 7.49 -18.21
N PRO A 266 13.42 6.38 -18.63
CA PRO A 266 12.97 6.19 -20.00
C PRO A 266 11.89 7.19 -20.38
N VAL A 267 11.99 7.69 -21.61
CA VAL A 267 11.04 8.62 -22.23
C VAL A 267 10.77 8.23 -23.66
N SER A 268 9.72 8.80 -24.23
CA SER A 268 9.33 8.65 -25.64
C SER A 268 8.88 7.21 -26.00
N ALA A 269 8.52 6.97 -27.25
CA ALA A 269 8.15 5.63 -27.71
C ALA A 269 9.38 4.72 -27.74
N PRO A 270 9.31 3.50 -27.18
CA PRO A 270 10.40 2.54 -27.26
C PRO A 270 10.58 2.02 -28.69
N VAL A 271 11.80 1.58 -28.99
CA VAL A 271 12.16 0.96 -30.27
C VAL A 271 12.58 -0.48 -30.04
N TYR A 272 12.01 -1.41 -30.80
CA TYR A 272 12.40 -2.82 -30.74
C TYR A 272 13.79 -3.05 -31.35
N PHE A 273 14.55 -3.98 -30.80
CA PHE A 273 15.80 -4.48 -31.37
C PHE A 273 15.85 -6.01 -31.28
N GLU A 274 16.46 -6.63 -32.26
CA GLU A 274 16.70 -8.09 -32.29
C GLU A 274 18.08 -8.43 -31.72
N GLY A 275 18.20 -9.64 -31.15
CA GLY A 275 19.46 -10.13 -30.62
C GLY A 275 19.91 -9.41 -29.35
N LYS A 276 21.23 -9.24 -29.21
CA LYS A 276 21.84 -8.54 -28.10
C LYS A 276 21.76 -7.03 -28.31
N TYR A 277 21.44 -6.28 -27.22
CA TYR A 277 21.52 -4.82 -27.29
C TYR A 277 22.93 -4.36 -27.65
N GLU A 278 23.01 -3.49 -28.66
CA GLU A 278 24.22 -2.77 -29.06
C GLU A 278 24.12 -1.34 -28.53
N VAL A 279 25.27 -0.82 -28.05
CA VAL A 279 25.35 0.53 -27.46
C VAL A 279 24.85 1.58 -28.46
N ASP A 280 23.85 2.34 -28.04
CA ASP A 280 23.22 3.39 -28.84
C ASP A 280 23.06 4.66 -27.98
N GLU A 281 23.79 5.71 -28.34
CA GLU A 281 23.81 6.98 -27.58
C GLU A 281 22.44 7.67 -27.49
N ASN A 282 21.53 7.37 -28.42
CA ASN A 282 20.16 7.91 -28.40
C ASN A 282 19.17 7.08 -27.57
N TYR A 283 19.56 5.83 -27.26
CA TYR A 283 18.72 4.85 -26.56
C TYR A 283 19.54 4.10 -25.51
N ASP A 284 19.96 4.80 -24.49
CA ASP A 284 20.90 4.32 -23.46
C ASP A 284 20.27 3.40 -22.39
N LEU A 285 18.94 3.31 -22.35
CA LEU A 285 18.20 2.39 -21.49
C LEU A 285 17.52 1.31 -22.32
N TYR A 286 17.48 0.09 -21.80
CA TYR A 286 16.85 -1.02 -22.51
C TYR A 286 16.30 -2.10 -21.58
N VAL A 287 15.35 -2.87 -22.11
CA VAL A 287 14.88 -4.15 -21.56
C VAL A 287 15.31 -5.24 -22.52
N GLN A 288 16.06 -6.21 -22.04
CA GLN A 288 16.60 -7.34 -22.81
C GLN A 288 15.89 -8.63 -22.43
N THR A 289 15.43 -9.38 -23.43
CA THR A 289 14.98 -10.77 -23.27
C THR A 289 16.08 -11.71 -23.77
N LEU A 290 16.39 -12.71 -22.94
CA LEU A 290 17.40 -13.73 -23.25
C LEU A 290 17.01 -15.08 -22.64
N THR A 291 17.51 -16.17 -23.22
CA THR A 291 17.53 -17.47 -22.53
C THR A 291 18.96 -17.79 -22.12
N CYS A 292 19.10 -18.43 -20.96
CA CYS A 292 20.42 -18.78 -20.43
C CYS A 292 20.33 -19.84 -19.34
N LYS A 293 21.49 -20.40 -18.99
CA LYS A 293 21.71 -21.09 -17.72
C LYS A 293 22.54 -20.22 -16.81
N PHE A 294 22.29 -20.32 -15.49
CA PHE A 294 23.03 -19.52 -14.54
C PHE A 294 23.18 -20.19 -13.17
N LYS A 295 24.20 -19.77 -12.44
CA LYS A 295 24.47 -20.16 -11.05
C LYS A 295 25.01 -18.95 -10.29
N LEU A 296 24.51 -18.74 -9.07
CA LEU A 296 24.99 -17.67 -8.19
C LEU A 296 26.47 -17.88 -7.87
N LYS A 297 27.29 -16.84 -8.05
CA LYS A 297 28.70 -16.83 -7.67
C LYS A 297 28.85 -16.98 -6.15
N ALA A 298 29.91 -17.63 -5.71
CA ALA A 298 30.20 -17.82 -4.28
C ALA A 298 30.24 -16.44 -3.55
N GLY A 299 29.55 -16.38 -2.41
CA GLY A 299 29.51 -15.17 -1.59
C GLY A 299 28.66 -14.02 -2.14
N LYS A 300 27.90 -14.21 -3.21
CA LYS A 300 27.03 -13.16 -3.78
C LYS A 300 25.59 -13.27 -3.32
N ILE A 301 24.89 -12.13 -3.32
CA ILE A 301 23.48 -12.01 -2.99
C ILE A 301 22.65 -12.25 -4.26
N PRO A 302 21.61 -13.13 -4.23
CA PRO A 302 20.81 -13.40 -5.42
C PRO A 302 19.93 -12.21 -5.80
N SER A 303 19.72 -11.98 -7.11
CA SER A 303 18.89 -10.88 -7.63
C SER A 303 17.76 -11.34 -8.56
N ILE A 304 17.73 -12.61 -8.97
CA ILE A 304 16.66 -13.14 -9.85
C ILE A 304 15.50 -13.64 -9.02
N GLN A 305 14.42 -12.86 -9.00
CA GLN A 305 13.22 -13.13 -8.21
C GLN A 305 12.25 -14.06 -8.96
N LEU A 306 11.72 -15.06 -8.23
CA LEU A 306 10.53 -15.80 -8.64
C LEU A 306 9.29 -14.94 -8.40
N LYS A 307 8.45 -14.77 -9.44
CA LYS A 307 7.14 -14.12 -9.26
C LYS A 307 6.09 -15.16 -8.83
N HIS A 308 5.20 -14.71 -7.92
CA HIS A 308 4.02 -15.48 -7.49
C HIS A 308 4.31 -16.86 -6.88
N SER A 309 5.43 -16.97 -6.15
CA SER A 309 5.68 -18.15 -5.33
C SER A 309 4.84 -18.08 -4.05
N PHE A 310 4.09 -19.14 -3.75
CA PHE A 310 3.37 -19.34 -2.49
C PHE A 310 4.05 -20.35 -1.57
N SER A 311 5.34 -20.59 -1.78
CA SER A 311 6.08 -21.65 -1.09
C SER A 311 6.38 -21.35 0.38
N PHE A 312 6.22 -20.09 0.84
CA PHE A 312 6.58 -19.62 2.19
C PHE A 312 8.02 -20.01 2.61
N GLN A 313 8.93 -20.01 1.65
CA GLN A 313 10.36 -20.18 1.90
C GLN A 313 10.96 -18.90 2.48
N SER A 314 12.17 -18.97 3.02
CA SER A 314 12.90 -17.81 3.56
C SER A 314 13.06 -16.72 2.49
N ASN A 315 13.36 -17.10 1.26
CA ASN A 315 13.52 -16.22 0.12
C ASN A 315 12.85 -16.75 -1.14
N GLU A 316 12.47 -15.83 -2.02
CA GLU A 316 11.90 -16.09 -3.34
C GLU A 316 12.89 -15.72 -4.47
N TYR A 317 14.18 -16.04 -4.28
CA TYR A 317 15.23 -15.78 -5.27
C TYR A 317 15.87 -17.08 -5.76
N LEU A 318 16.17 -17.10 -7.07
CA LEU A 318 16.87 -18.21 -7.70
C LEU A 318 18.37 -18.08 -7.51
N THR A 319 18.99 -19.11 -6.93
CA THR A 319 20.45 -19.24 -6.85
C THR A 319 21.03 -19.99 -8.04
N SER A 320 20.21 -20.73 -8.80
CA SER A 320 20.62 -21.50 -9.97
C SER A 320 19.42 -21.79 -10.87
N SER A 321 19.67 -21.92 -12.17
CA SER A 321 18.70 -22.44 -13.14
C SER A 321 18.57 -23.97 -13.11
N LYS A 322 19.33 -24.66 -12.24
CA LYS A 322 19.39 -26.13 -12.15
C LYS A 322 19.66 -26.81 -13.50
N ASP A 323 20.61 -26.24 -14.26
CA ASP A 323 21.01 -26.65 -15.60
C ASP A 323 19.89 -26.62 -16.66
N GLN A 324 18.76 -26.01 -16.34
CA GLN A 324 17.68 -25.76 -17.29
C GLN A 324 17.87 -24.40 -17.96
N GLU A 325 17.50 -24.32 -19.22
CA GLU A 325 17.42 -23.04 -19.93
C GLU A 325 16.22 -22.25 -19.42
N VAL A 326 16.46 -21.01 -18.98
CA VAL A 326 15.45 -20.11 -18.43
C VAL A 326 15.36 -18.86 -19.26
N CYS A 327 14.14 -18.46 -19.63
CA CYS A 327 13.89 -17.20 -20.31
C CYS A 327 13.73 -16.06 -19.27
N LEU A 328 14.57 -15.04 -19.38
CA LEU A 328 14.56 -13.85 -18.54
C LEU A 328 14.31 -12.60 -19.37
N THR A 329 13.53 -11.66 -18.83
CA THR A 329 13.38 -10.30 -19.37
C THR A 329 13.81 -9.33 -18.27
N LEU A 330 14.92 -8.62 -18.50
CA LEU A 330 15.61 -7.79 -17.53
C LEU A 330 15.81 -6.37 -18.06
N THR A 331 15.67 -5.38 -17.19
CA THR A 331 16.10 -4.02 -17.49
C THR A 331 17.64 -3.94 -17.55
N SER A 332 18.18 -2.92 -18.19
CA SER A 332 19.65 -2.73 -18.21
C SER A 332 20.28 -2.69 -16.81
N PRO A 333 19.71 -2.03 -15.76
CA PRO A 333 20.25 -2.13 -14.40
C PRO A 333 20.16 -3.54 -13.80
N ASP A 334 19.05 -4.27 -14.02
CA ASP A 334 18.92 -5.66 -13.53
C ASP A 334 19.86 -6.62 -14.27
N LEU A 335 20.09 -6.41 -15.56
CA LEU A 335 21.00 -7.23 -16.38
C LEU A 335 22.46 -7.04 -15.93
N GLU A 336 22.86 -5.80 -15.68
CA GLU A 336 24.18 -5.50 -15.11
C GLU A 336 24.38 -6.20 -13.77
N LEU A 337 23.39 -6.09 -12.87
CA LEU A 337 23.41 -6.75 -11.58
C LEU A 337 23.46 -8.28 -11.74
N PHE A 338 22.70 -8.85 -12.67
CA PHE A 338 22.69 -10.27 -12.96
C PHE A 338 24.07 -10.81 -13.33
N PHE A 339 24.77 -10.17 -14.24
CA PHE A 339 26.13 -10.58 -14.62
C PHE A 339 27.18 -10.35 -13.52
N LYS A 340 26.96 -9.38 -12.64
CA LYS A 340 27.81 -9.20 -11.44
C LYS A 340 27.65 -10.35 -10.45
N GLN A 341 26.43 -10.83 -10.23
CA GLN A 341 26.09 -11.78 -9.17
C GLN A 341 26.15 -13.25 -9.62
N TYR A 342 25.95 -13.54 -10.92
CA TYR A 342 25.86 -14.91 -11.42
C TYR A 342 26.92 -15.24 -12.46
N ASP A 343 27.34 -16.51 -12.49
CA ASP A 343 27.98 -17.13 -13.64
C ASP A 343 26.89 -17.56 -14.61
N VAL A 344 26.97 -17.05 -15.83
CA VAL A 344 25.93 -17.23 -16.86
C VAL A 344 26.53 -17.92 -18.07
N THR A 345 25.87 -18.98 -18.53
CA THR A 345 26.28 -19.80 -19.68
C THR A 345 25.11 -20.02 -20.64
N ASP A 346 25.40 -20.55 -21.82
CA ASP A 346 24.42 -20.95 -22.85
C ASP A 346 23.44 -19.79 -23.17
N ILE A 347 23.98 -18.60 -23.42
CA ILE A 347 23.17 -17.39 -23.62
C ILE A 347 22.69 -17.32 -25.06
N THR A 348 21.36 -17.23 -25.24
CA THR A 348 20.70 -16.85 -26.49
C THR A 348 20.00 -15.51 -26.29
N TRP A 349 20.47 -14.50 -27.02
CA TRP A 349 19.89 -13.15 -27.02
C TRP A 349 18.70 -13.10 -27.97
N ILE A 350 17.50 -12.81 -27.44
CA ILE A 350 16.25 -12.81 -28.24
C ILE A 350 16.00 -11.43 -28.85
N GLY A 351 16.08 -10.40 -28.03
CA GLY A 351 15.80 -9.02 -28.41
C GLY A 351 15.21 -8.24 -27.24
N GLY A 352 14.64 -7.08 -27.54
CA GLY A 352 14.04 -6.27 -26.48
C GLY A 352 13.62 -4.89 -26.95
N TRP A 353 13.40 -4.01 -25.98
CA TRP A 353 12.95 -2.65 -26.19
C TRP A 353 14.00 -1.66 -25.66
N LYS A 354 14.41 -0.70 -26.47
CA LYS A 354 15.33 0.36 -26.10
C LYS A 354 14.62 1.70 -26.01
N PHE A 355 15.08 2.55 -25.10
CA PHE A 355 14.44 3.82 -24.73
C PHE A 355 15.44 4.95 -24.77
N SER A 356 15.01 6.09 -25.28
CA SER A 356 15.69 7.35 -24.95
C SER A 356 15.47 7.65 -23.47
N SER A 357 16.44 8.28 -22.83
CA SER A 357 16.36 8.63 -21.43
C SER A 357 16.51 10.13 -21.19
N CYS A 358 16.03 10.60 -20.06
CA CYS A 358 16.16 11.98 -19.64
C CYS A 358 16.35 12.10 -18.15
N HIS A 359 17.16 13.07 -17.70
CA HIS A 359 17.24 13.54 -16.32
C HIS A 359 16.26 14.69 -16.09
N HIS A 360 16.01 15.02 -14.83
CA HIS A 360 15.38 16.26 -14.40
C HIS A 360 13.91 16.47 -14.83
N ILE A 361 13.22 15.40 -15.26
CA ILE A 361 11.80 15.47 -15.62
C ILE A 361 10.92 15.62 -14.38
N PHE A 362 11.33 15.02 -13.27
CA PHE A 362 10.57 14.94 -12.02
C PHE A 362 10.96 16.03 -11.01
N ASP A 363 12.00 16.82 -11.28
CA ASP A 363 12.57 17.79 -10.34
C ASP A 363 11.52 18.76 -9.80
N ASN A 364 10.75 19.41 -10.66
CA ASN A 364 9.72 20.37 -10.24
C ASN A 364 8.68 19.78 -9.28
N TYR A 365 8.40 18.48 -9.41
CA TYR A 365 7.49 17.77 -8.52
C TYR A 365 8.19 17.38 -7.20
N ILE A 366 9.37 16.81 -7.28
CA ILE A 366 10.13 16.35 -6.11
C ILE A 366 10.56 17.54 -5.26
N ASP A 367 11.13 18.59 -5.85
CA ASP A 367 11.54 19.81 -5.15
C ASP A 367 10.38 20.46 -4.40
N TYR A 368 9.23 20.57 -5.05
CA TYR A 368 8.04 21.16 -4.42
C TYR A 368 7.61 20.38 -3.18
N TRP A 369 7.43 19.06 -3.30
CA TRP A 369 6.93 18.25 -2.19
C TRP A 369 8.00 18.00 -1.12
N MET A 370 9.28 17.98 -1.47
CA MET A 370 10.39 17.97 -0.50
C MET A 370 10.44 19.27 0.30
N LYS A 371 10.32 20.41 -0.37
CA LYS A 371 10.22 21.72 0.29
C LYS A 371 9.03 21.78 1.25
N GLU A 372 7.83 21.38 0.79
CA GLU A 372 6.63 21.26 1.63
C GLU A 372 6.86 20.38 2.87
N LYS A 373 7.49 19.22 2.70
CA LYS A 373 7.81 18.28 3.80
C LYS A 373 8.77 18.90 4.84
N ILE A 374 9.83 19.56 4.36
CA ILE A 374 10.88 20.16 5.22
C ILE A 374 10.33 21.38 5.98
N GLU A 375 9.68 22.30 5.28
CA GLU A 375 9.11 23.49 5.90
C GLU A 375 8.04 23.14 6.93
N ALA A 376 7.12 22.24 6.58
CA ALA A 376 6.10 21.75 7.50
C ALA A 376 6.70 21.04 8.72
N GLY A 377 7.83 20.34 8.56
CA GLY A 377 8.56 19.75 9.67
C GLY A 377 9.11 20.80 10.62
N LYS A 378 9.71 21.87 10.11
CA LYS A 378 10.24 22.99 10.91
C LYS A 378 9.13 23.77 11.62
N GLU A 379 7.97 23.92 10.97
CA GLU A 379 6.81 24.63 11.53
C GLU A 379 6.00 23.77 12.52
N GLY A 380 6.30 22.47 12.65
CA GLY A 380 5.48 21.52 13.42
C GLY A 380 4.11 21.23 12.79
N ASN A 381 3.92 21.57 11.49
CA ASN A 381 2.68 21.40 10.77
C ASN A 381 2.52 19.94 10.32
N LYS A 382 1.98 19.11 11.20
CA LYS A 382 1.78 17.66 10.96
C LYS A 382 0.94 17.35 9.71
N PRO A 383 -0.24 17.99 9.46
CA PRO A 383 -1.04 17.75 8.27
C PRO A 383 -0.25 17.98 6.98
N ARG A 384 0.39 19.13 6.85
CA ARG A 384 1.18 19.51 5.67
C ARG A 384 2.34 18.54 5.43
N LYS A 385 3.04 18.12 6.50
CA LYS A 385 4.14 17.14 6.44
C LYS A 385 3.66 15.77 5.97
N THR A 386 2.54 15.28 6.52
CA THR A 386 1.95 13.98 6.18
C THR A 386 1.51 13.94 4.72
N ILE A 387 0.80 14.97 4.25
CA ILE A 387 0.39 15.08 2.84
C ILE A 387 1.61 15.07 1.92
N ALA A 388 2.63 15.88 2.21
CA ALA A 388 3.84 15.96 1.39
C ALA A 388 4.58 14.61 1.30
N LYS A 389 4.77 13.91 2.44
CA LYS A 389 5.36 12.57 2.47
C LYS A 389 4.57 11.57 1.62
N THR A 390 3.25 11.60 1.72
CA THR A 390 2.39 10.67 1.00
C THR A 390 2.38 10.95 -0.51
N MET A 391 2.38 12.21 -0.91
CA MET A 391 2.48 12.62 -2.32
C MET A 391 3.79 12.16 -2.95
N LEU A 392 4.93 12.39 -2.28
CA LEU A 392 6.25 11.94 -2.76
C LEU A 392 6.29 10.44 -3.04
N ASN A 393 5.79 9.63 -2.12
CA ASN A 393 5.90 8.17 -2.21
C ASN A 393 4.87 7.53 -3.16
N SER A 394 3.84 8.28 -3.59
CA SER A 394 2.72 7.69 -4.34
C SER A 394 2.82 7.83 -5.87
N LEU A 395 3.77 8.62 -6.38
CA LEU A 395 3.82 8.96 -7.81
C LEU A 395 4.25 7.78 -8.68
N TYR A 396 5.37 7.13 -8.36
CA TYR A 396 5.98 6.12 -9.23
C TYR A 396 5.05 4.92 -9.50
N GLY A 397 4.33 4.47 -8.48
CA GLY A 397 3.41 3.34 -8.60
C GLY A 397 2.26 3.58 -9.59
N LYS A 398 1.92 4.84 -9.84
CA LYS A 398 0.88 5.19 -10.83
C LYS A 398 1.31 4.90 -12.26
N PHE A 399 2.60 4.89 -12.55
CA PHE A 399 3.13 4.50 -13.85
C PHE A 399 3.00 2.99 -14.13
N ALA A 400 2.88 2.17 -13.07
CA ALA A 400 2.77 0.70 -13.17
C ALA A 400 1.33 0.18 -13.35
N VAL A 401 0.33 1.05 -13.47
CA VAL A 401 -1.07 0.65 -13.65
C VAL A 401 -1.20 -0.30 -14.83
N SER A 402 -1.94 -1.41 -14.63
CA SER A 402 -2.22 -2.39 -15.67
C SER A 402 -3.10 -1.79 -16.77
N LEU A 403 -2.87 -2.21 -18.03
CA LEU A 403 -3.77 -1.93 -19.15
C LEU A 403 -5.03 -2.78 -19.13
N LYS A 404 -5.09 -3.81 -18.30
CA LYS A 404 -6.23 -4.68 -18.09
C LYS A 404 -6.76 -4.49 -16.68
N GLY A 405 -8.04 -4.30 -16.54
CA GLY A 405 -8.75 -4.22 -15.28
C GLY A 405 -9.99 -5.10 -15.31
N GLN A 406 -10.29 -5.70 -14.18
CA GLN A 406 -11.50 -6.47 -13.98
C GLN A 406 -12.24 -5.93 -12.76
N LYS A 407 -13.54 -5.86 -12.87
CA LYS A 407 -14.43 -5.40 -11.80
C LYS A 407 -15.31 -6.53 -11.33
N LYS A 408 -15.92 -6.34 -10.18
CA LYS A 408 -16.91 -7.26 -9.62
C LYS A 408 -18.29 -6.63 -9.62
N ALA A 409 -19.29 -7.44 -10.01
CA ALA A 409 -20.70 -7.12 -9.88
C ALA A 409 -21.27 -7.72 -8.60
N PRO A 410 -21.96 -6.92 -7.76
CA PRO A 410 -22.63 -7.42 -6.57
C PRO A 410 -23.99 -8.06 -6.91
N TYR A 411 -24.34 -9.13 -6.21
CA TYR A 411 -25.66 -9.74 -6.26
C TYR A 411 -26.02 -10.37 -4.91
N LEU A 412 -27.29 -10.68 -4.66
CA LEU A 412 -27.72 -11.46 -3.50
C LEU A 412 -27.91 -12.93 -3.91
N ASP A 413 -27.37 -13.83 -3.11
CA ASP A 413 -27.59 -15.27 -3.28
C ASP A 413 -28.97 -15.70 -2.72
N GLU A 414 -29.24 -17.00 -2.71
CA GLU A 414 -30.49 -17.60 -2.23
C GLU A 414 -30.78 -17.35 -0.74
N ASN A 415 -29.74 -17.03 0.03
CA ASN A 415 -29.85 -16.70 1.45
C ASN A 415 -29.92 -15.18 1.71
N ASN A 416 -30.07 -14.36 0.65
CA ASN A 416 -29.96 -12.90 0.70
C ASN A 416 -28.59 -12.39 1.17
N GLU A 417 -27.55 -13.20 1.06
CA GLU A 417 -26.18 -12.82 1.39
C GLU A 417 -25.51 -12.16 0.17
N LEU A 418 -24.76 -11.10 0.42
CA LEU A 418 -24.06 -10.37 -0.63
C LEU A 418 -22.91 -11.18 -1.20
N ARG A 419 -22.93 -11.38 -2.51
CA ARG A 419 -21.88 -12.07 -3.30
C ARG A 419 -21.40 -11.19 -4.44
N TYR A 420 -20.28 -11.59 -5.03
CA TYR A 420 -19.63 -10.85 -6.11
C TYR A 420 -19.22 -11.82 -7.22
N GLU A 421 -19.56 -11.48 -8.45
CA GLU A 421 -19.08 -12.18 -9.65
C GLU A 421 -18.13 -11.29 -10.45
N ASP A 422 -17.20 -11.91 -11.14
CA ASP A 422 -16.23 -11.20 -11.97
C ASP A 422 -16.89 -10.75 -13.28
N LEU A 423 -16.79 -9.46 -13.58
CA LEU A 423 -17.17 -8.90 -14.86
C LEU A 423 -16.08 -9.19 -15.92
N PRO A 424 -16.40 -9.11 -17.22
CA PRO A 424 -15.39 -9.21 -18.27
C PRO A 424 -14.24 -8.21 -18.08
N GLU A 425 -13.04 -8.60 -18.50
CA GLU A 425 -11.88 -7.69 -18.51
C GLU A 425 -12.18 -6.45 -19.36
N GLU A 426 -11.82 -5.29 -18.83
CA GLU A 426 -11.93 -4.00 -19.52
C GLU A 426 -10.53 -3.45 -19.82
N LYS A 427 -10.38 -2.81 -20.97
CA LYS A 427 -9.16 -2.07 -21.29
C LYS A 427 -9.06 -0.83 -20.39
N MET A 428 -7.99 -0.79 -19.60
CA MET A 428 -7.67 0.34 -18.74
C MET A 428 -6.72 1.31 -19.44
N LYS A 429 -6.77 2.55 -19.00
CA LYS A 429 -5.85 3.58 -19.50
C LYS A 429 -4.56 3.52 -18.68
N GLY A 430 -3.50 3.01 -19.28
CA GLY A 430 -2.15 3.04 -18.72
C GLY A 430 -1.55 4.45 -18.75
N ILE A 431 -0.38 4.58 -18.16
CA ILE A 431 0.39 5.82 -18.25
C ILE A 431 1.65 5.56 -19.08
N TYR A 432 2.70 5.05 -18.47
CA TYR A 432 3.94 4.71 -19.17
C TYR A 432 4.77 3.79 -18.26
N LEU A 433 4.53 2.49 -18.37
CA LEU A 433 5.12 1.44 -17.54
C LEU A 433 6.67 1.51 -17.41
N PRO A 434 7.44 1.88 -18.46
CA PRO A 434 8.90 1.90 -18.38
C PRO A 434 9.45 2.70 -17.20
N VAL A 435 8.85 3.85 -16.85
CA VAL A 435 9.28 4.63 -15.67
C VAL A 435 9.24 3.78 -14.40
N ALA A 436 8.11 3.14 -14.10
CA ALA A 436 7.99 2.33 -12.88
C ALA A 436 8.95 1.14 -12.90
N THR A 437 9.15 0.53 -14.07
CA THR A 437 10.05 -0.61 -14.26
C THR A 437 11.50 -0.24 -13.93
N PHE A 438 11.97 0.90 -14.42
CA PHE A 438 13.33 1.36 -14.17
C PHE A 438 13.50 1.92 -12.75
N VAL A 439 12.51 2.62 -12.20
CA VAL A 439 12.57 3.10 -10.81
C VAL A 439 12.77 1.94 -9.83
N THR A 440 12.02 0.87 -9.98
CA THR A 440 12.20 -0.30 -9.09
C THR A 440 13.47 -1.09 -9.38
N ALA A 441 13.95 -1.11 -10.64
CA ALA A 441 15.20 -1.74 -11.02
C ALA A 441 16.41 -1.02 -10.42
N TYR A 442 16.46 0.30 -10.49
CA TYR A 442 17.50 1.09 -9.84
C TYR A 442 17.48 0.92 -8.31
N GLY A 443 16.27 0.88 -7.70
CA GLY A 443 16.14 0.60 -6.28
C GLY A 443 16.69 -0.77 -5.89
N ARG A 444 16.36 -1.82 -6.65
CA ARG A 444 16.93 -3.17 -6.42
C ARG A 444 18.44 -3.18 -6.57
N LYS A 445 18.97 -2.56 -7.64
CA LYS A 445 20.42 -2.46 -7.85
C LYS A 445 21.10 -1.77 -6.68
N LEU A 446 20.60 -0.62 -6.24
CA LEU A 446 21.14 0.14 -5.13
C LEU A 446 21.19 -0.70 -3.83
N ILE A 447 20.08 -1.32 -3.46
CA ILE A 447 20.01 -2.13 -2.23
C ILE A 447 20.88 -3.37 -2.30
N VAL A 448 20.89 -4.11 -3.42
CA VAL A 448 21.71 -5.32 -3.55
C VAL A 448 23.20 -4.98 -3.56
N GLU A 449 23.62 -3.94 -4.27
CA GLU A 449 25.02 -3.50 -4.30
C GLU A 449 25.51 -3.00 -2.92
N THR A 450 24.67 -2.22 -2.22
CA THR A 450 24.98 -1.77 -0.85
C THR A 450 25.04 -2.94 0.12
N SER A 451 24.06 -3.85 0.10
CA SER A 451 24.03 -5.05 0.94
C SER A 451 25.26 -5.93 0.70
N GLN A 452 25.66 -6.10 -0.57
CA GLN A 452 26.87 -6.84 -0.93
C GLN A 452 28.13 -6.16 -0.39
N ALA A 453 28.23 -4.85 -0.52
CA ALA A 453 29.39 -4.09 -0.04
C ALA A 453 29.51 -4.15 1.50
N ILE A 454 28.39 -4.07 2.22
CA ILE A 454 28.34 -4.25 3.70
C ILE A 454 28.77 -5.68 4.07
N ARG A 455 28.30 -6.68 3.35
CA ARG A 455 28.70 -8.07 3.54
C ARG A 455 30.22 -8.26 3.33
N ASP A 456 30.75 -7.76 2.20
CA ASP A 456 32.15 -7.89 1.85
C ASP A 456 33.04 -7.13 2.87
N TYR A 457 32.63 -5.95 3.32
CA TYR A 457 33.29 -5.18 4.39
C TYR A 457 33.33 -5.94 5.72
N SER A 458 32.18 -6.49 6.14
CA SER A 458 32.10 -7.17 7.43
C SER A 458 32.89 -8.49 7.45
N LEU A 459 32.88 -9.23 6.34
CA LEU A 459 33.72 -10.43 6.18
C LEU A 459 35.22 -10.07 6.24
N ALA A 460 35.63 -8.99 5.57
CA ALA A 460 37.03 -8.54 5.58
C ALA A 460 37.49 -8.06 6.97
N LYS A 461 36.64 -7.35 7.69
CA LYS A 461 36.98 -6.76 8.99
C LYS A 461 36.85 -7.74 10.16
N TYR A 462 35.79 -8.56 10.16
CA TYR A 462 35.37 -9.37 11.29
C TYR A 462 35.46 -10.88 11.01
N GLY A 463 35.65 -11.31 9.78
CA GLY A 463 35.58 -12.71 9.37
C GLY A 463 34.16 -13.29 9.43
N VAL A 464 33.15 -12.46 9.66
CA VAL A 464 31.75 -12.86 9.81
C VAL A 464 30.87 -11.92 9.00
N ASP A 465 29.90 -12.49 8.28
CA ASP A 465 28.89 -11.72 7.57
C ASP A 465 27.94 -11.03 8.54
N LYS A 466 27.89 -9.72 8.53
CA LYS A 466 27.04 -8.91 9.42
C LYS A 466 25.87 -8.24 8.64
N TYR A 467 25.60 -8.65 7.43
CA TYR A 467 24.40 -8.30 6.70
C TYR A 467 23.30 -9.32 7.01
N TYR A 468 22.16 -8.88 7.53
CA TYR A 468 21.11 -9.77 8.06
C TYR A 468 19.87 -9.81 7.16
N TYR A 469 19.36 -8.63 6.74
CA TYR A 469 18.06 -8.53 6.10
C TYR A 469 17.93 -7.23 5.30
N SER A 470 17.17 -7.26 4.21
CA SER A 470 16.73 -6.06 3.48
C SER A 470 15.23 -6.07 3.24
N ASP A 471 14.60 -4.89 3.29
CA ASP A 471 13.20 -4.69 2.89
C ASP A 471 13.05 -3.39 2.09
N THR A 472 13.08 -3.52 0.78
CA THR A 472 12.83 -2.46 -0.21
C THR A 472 13.86 -1.33 -0.18
N ASP A 473 13.93 -0.53 0.86
CA ASP A 473 14.76 0.66 1.04
C ASP A 473 15.59 0.61 2.33
N SER A 474 15.46 -0.45 3.12
CA SER A 474 16.17 -0.61 4.38
C SER A 474 17.05 -1.86 4.44
N CYS A 475 18.10 -1.79 5.28
CA CYS A 475 18.96 -2.91 5.62
C CYS A 475 19.10 -3.03 7.13
N LYS A 476 19.02 -4.28 7.65
CA LYS A 476 19.34 -4.62 9.04
C LYS A 476 20.71 -5.27 9.09
N ILE A 477 21.60 -4.70 9.88
CA ILE A 477 23.03 -5.02 9.89
C ILE A 477 23.56 -5.10 11.32
N GLY A 478 24.50 -6.01 11.57
CA GLY A 478 25.16 -6.17 12.87
C GLY A 478 26.42 -5.31 13.02
N LEU A 479 26.37 -4.10 12.48
CA LEU A 479 27.48 -3.13 12.53
C LEU A 479 27.24 -2.08 13.63
N THR A 480 28.31 -1.37 14.02
CA THR A 480 28.29 -0.25 14.95
C THR A 480 28.24 1.09 14.21
N ASP A 481 27.96 2.20 14.94
CA ASP A 481 28.01 3.55 14.39
C ASP A 481 29.40 3.89 13.84
N ALA A 482 30.47 3.40 14.50
CA ALA A 482 31.84 3.57 14.02
C ALA A 482 32.08 2.84 12.68
N ASP A 483 31.49 1.66 12.49
CA ASP A 483 31.54 0.95 11.20
C ASP A 483 30.77 1.71 10.12
N LEU A 484 29.61 2.26 10.45
CA LEU A 484 28.81 3.02 9.50
C LEU A 484 29.53 4.30 9.05
N GLU A 485 30.20 4.99 10.00
CA GLU A 485 31.01 6.16 9.64
C GLU A 485 32.24 5.77 8.80
N GLU A 486 32.90 4.64 9.08
CA GLU A 486 33.98 4.12 8.24
C GLU A 486 33.50 3.78 6.83
N LEU A 487 32.30 3.18 6.68
CA LEU A 487 31.69 2.88 5.38
C LEU A 487 31.38 4.17 4.59
N LYS A 488 30.94 5.21 5.28
CA LYS A 488 30.71 6.55 4.72
C LYS A 488 32.02 7.20 4.27
N GLU A 489 33.06 7.22 5.12
CA GLU A 489 34.37 7.78 4.79
C GLU A 489 35.01 7.09 3.59
N LYS A 490 34.84 5.78 3.45
CA LYS A 490 35.29 4.99 2.30
C LYS A 490 34.43 5.17 1.05
N GLY A 491 33.33 5.93 1.13
CA GLY A 491 32.37 6.13 0.04
C GLY A 491 31.60 4.87 -0.36
N ILE A 492 31.55 3.87 0.52
CA ILE A 492 30.84 2.60 0.29
C ILE A 492 29.34 2.80 0.49
N VAL A 493 28.94 3.54 1.53
CA VAL A 493 27.54 3.88 1.82
C VAL A 493 27.43 5.40 1.94
N LYS A 494 26.45 5.97 1.25
CA LYS A 494 26.14 7.40 1.36
C LYS A 494 25.23 7.60 2.58
N VAL A 495 25.71 8.23 3.63
CA VAL A 495 24.98 8.42 4.90
C VAL A 495 24.73 9.90 5.17
N ASP A 496 23.46 10.26 5.37
CA ASP A 496 23.00 11.58 5.81
C ASP A 496 21.54 11.47 6.29
N ASP A 497 21.21 12.08 7.42
CA ASP A 497 19.90 11.94 8.05
C ASP A 497 18.74 12.60 7.27
N TYR A 498 19.05 13.52 6.36
CA TYR A 498 18.04 14.34 5.67
C TYR A 498 18.15 14.33 4.16
N ALA A 499 19.33 14.04 3.62
CA ALA A 499 19.56 14.11 2.18
C ALA A 499 18.77 13.04 1.42
N LEU A 500 18.13 13.46 0.35
CA LEU A 500 17.32 12.60 -0.51
C LEU A 500 18.19 11.48 -1.12
N GLY A 501 17.81 10.22 -0.92
CA GLY A 501 18.51 9.07 -1.45
C GLY A 501 19.75 8.62 -0.66
N PHE A 502 20.01 9.21 0.51
CA PHE A 502 21.06 8.80 1.41
C PHE A 502 20.49 7.89 2.50
N PHE A 503 21.30 6.97 3.01
CA PHE A 503 20.95 6.17 4.16
C PHE A 503 20.99 7.01 5.43
N ALA A 504 20.02 6.75 6.32
CA ALA A 504 20.03 7.24 7.69
C ALA A 504 19.92 6.04 8.63
N CYS A 505 20.51 6.14 9.84
CA CYS A 505 20.23 5.18 10.89
C CYS A 505 18.83 5.44 11.43
N GLU A 506 17.90 4.48 11.27
CA GLU A 506 16.51 4.60 11.71
C GLU A 506 16.34 4.16 13.16
N GLU A 507 17.00 3.03 13.52
CA GLU A 507 16.93 2.46 14.86
C GLU A 507 18.16 1.61 15.19
N HIS A 508 18.48 1.50 16.47
CA HIS A 508 19.39 0.50 17.00
C HIS A 508 18.58 -0.60 17.69
N PHE A 509 18.90 -1.85 17.40
CA PHE A 509 18.27 -3.00 18.04
C PHE A 509 19.26 -3.80 18.86
N THR A 510 18.80 -4.42 19.94
CA THR A 510 19.60 -5.31 20.80
C THR A 510 19.55 -6.75 20.34
N ARG A 511 18.43 -7.14 19.70
CA ARG A 511 18.21 -8.51 19.16
C ARG A 511 17.41 -8.41 17.85
N PHE A 512 17.69 -9.33 16.94
CA PHE A 512 16.98 -9.47 15.66
C PHE A 512 16.81 -10.93 15.29
N MET A 513 15.67 -11.28 14.68
CA MET A 513 15.43 -12.58 14.08
C MET A 513 14.48 -12.44 12.89
N ALA A 514 14.79 -13.10 11.77
CA ALA A 514 13.91 -13.16 10.61
C ALA A 514 13.70 -14.62 10.18
N LEU A 515 12.45 -15.01 9.91
CA LEU A 515 12.12 -16.33 9.38
C LEU A 515 12.07 -16.33 7.85
N ARG A 516 11.55 -15.27 7.28
CA ARG A 516 11.38 -15.08 5.83
C ARG A 516 11.12 -13.62 5.51
N GLN A 517 11.02 -13.31 4.24
CA GLN A 517 10.63 -11.98 3.77
C GLN A 517 9.36 -11.48 4.47
N LYS A 518 9.40 -10.24 4.95
CA LYS A 518 8.31 -9.58 5.70
C LYS A 518 7.79 -10.39 6.90
N CYS A 519 8.71 -11.12 7.54
CA CYS A 519 8.44 -11.91 8.75
C CYS A 519 9.69 -11.89 9.65
N TYR A 520 9.79 -10.86 10.50
CA TYR A 520 10.92 -10.65 11.41
C TYR A 520 10.47 -9.96 12.70
N ILE A 521 11.31 -10.04 13.72
CA ILE A 521 11.18 -9.30 14.98
C ILE A 521 12.49 -8.60 15.31
N THR A 522 12.37 -7.43 15.95
CA THR A 522 13.47 -6.64 16.53
C THR A 522 13.18 -6.33 17.99
N GLU A 523 14.21 -6.28 18.81
CA GLU A 523 14.11 -5.73 20.17
C GLU A 523 14.78 -4.35 20.20
N VAL A 524 14.00 -3.32 20.53
CA VAL A 524 14.45 -1.93 20.63
C VAL A 524 13.99 -1.41 21.98
N ASP A 525 14.91 -0.84 22.77
CA ASP A 525 14.64 -0.33 24.12
C ASP A 525 13.91 -1.34 25.04
N GLY A 526 14.28 -2.62 24.93
CA GLY A 526 13.69 -3.72 25.70
C GLY A 526 12.28 -4.14 25.27
N LYS A 527 11.75 -3.61 24.17
CA LYS A 527 10.45 -3.99 23.61
C LYS A 527 10.61 -4.72 22.29
N VAL A 528 9.83 -5.79 22.10
CA VAL A 528 9.82 -6.55 20.84
C VAL A 528 8.84 -5.93 19.86
N HIS A 529 9.35 -5.59 18.69
CA HIS A 529 8.57 -5.12 17.55
C HIS A 529 8.48 -6.23 16.50
N ALA A 530 7.25 -6.64 16.15
CA ALA A 530 7.02 -7.72 15.20
C ALA A 530 6.46 -7.18 13.88
N THR A 531 7.16 -7.48 12.79
CA THR A 531 6.72 -7.26 11.41
C THR A 531 6.47 -8.62 10.76
N ILE A 532 5.22 -9.06 10.76
CA ILE A 532 4.83 -10.38 10.27
C ILE A 532 3.68 -10.22 9.27
N ALA A 533 3.92 -10.56 8.01
CA ALA A 533 2.91 -10.48 6.97
C ALA A 533 1.64 -11.26 7.33
N GLY A 534 0.50 -10.56 7.40
CA GLY A 534 -0.80 -11.10 7.77
C GLY A 534 -1.12 -11.11 9.27
N LEU A 535 -0.16 -10.76 10.14
CA LEU A 535 -0.43 -10.51 11.56
C LEU A 535 -1.02 -9.09 11.72
N PRO A 536 -2.20 -8.95 12.31
CA PRO A 536 -2.70 -7.64 12.67
C PRO A 536 -1.80 -6.95 13.70
N GLN A 537 -1.58 -5.66 13.53
CA GLN A 537 -0.66 -4.87 14.37
C GLN A 537 -1.01 -4.93 15.86
N TYR A 538 -2.31 -4.96 16.19
CA TYR A 538 -2.81 -5.05 17.57
C TYR A 538 -2.55 -6.43 18.22
N LEU A 539 -2.15 -7.46 17.46
CA LEU A 539 -1.70 -8.76 17.99
C LEU A 539 -0.17 -8.87 18.10
N ALA A 540 0.57 -7.93 17.51
CA ALA A 540 2.03 -7.94 17.56
C ALA A 540 2.59 -7.99 19.01
N PRO A 541 1.97 -7.35 20.03
CA PRO A 541 2.46 -7.38 21.41
C PRO A 541 2.58 -8.78 22.04
N MET A 542 1.85 -9.80 21.55
CA MET A 542 1.96 -11.18 22.06
C MET A 542 3.22 -11.91 21.58
N ILE A 543 3.92 -11.39 20.56
CA ILE A 543 5.07 -12.02 19.93
C ILE A 543 6.36 -11.68 20.68
N ASN A 544 7.20 -12.67 20.93
CA ASN A 544 8.54 -12.54 21.47
C ASN A 544 9.50 -13.55 20.82
N PHE A 545 10.78 -13.56 21.20
CA PHE A 545 11.77 -14.46 20.62
C PHE A 545 11.51 -15.94 20.90
N ASP A 546 10.82 -16.31 21.99
CA ASP A 546 10.51 -17.70 22.34
C ASP A 546 9.40 -18.30 21.46
N ASN A 547 8.40 -17.47 21.10
CA ASN A 547 7.23 -17.89 20.32
C ASN A 547 7.30 -17.52 18.84
N PHE A 548 8.27 -16.71 18.41
CA PHE A 548 8.47 -16.34 17.02
C PHE A 548 9.08 -17.49 16.22
N LYS A 549 8.26 -18.42 15.78
CA LYS A 549 8.66 -19.59 14.99
C LYS A 549 7.58 -20.00 14.00
N LYS A 550 7.99 -20.65 12.92
CA LYS A 550 7.04 -21.22 11.96
C LYS A 550 6.08 -22.19 12.67
N GLY A 551 4.80 -22.07 12.39
CA GLY A 551 3.74 -22.86 13.00
C GLY A 551 3.18 -22.31 14.31
N PHE A 552 3.76 -21.25 14.90
CA PHE A 552 3.11 -20.57 16.03
C PHE A 552 1.73 -20.07 15.60
N SER A 553 0.71 -20.38 16.39
CA SER A 553 -0.68 -20.08 16.08
C SER A 553 -1.44 -19.56 17.28
N THR A 554 -2.42 -18.70 17.05
CA THR A 554 -3.40 -18.28 18.06
C THR A 554 -4.53 -19.29 18.24
N ALA A 555 -4.59 -20.34 17.42
CA ALA A 555 -5.58 -21.40 17.55
C ALA A 555 -5.48 -22.09 18.93
N GLY A 556 -6.64 -22.21 19.60
CA GLY A 556 -6.72 -22.81 20.94
C GLY A 556 -6.26 -21.90 22.09
N LEU A 557 -5.71 -20.71 21.84
CA LEU A 557 -5.42 -19.75 22.89
C LEU A 557 -6.66 -18.91 23.23
N SER A 558 -6.93 -18.69 24.52
CA SER A 558 -7.95 -17.72 24.92
C SER A 558 -7.47 -16.29 24.69
N MET A 559 -8.39 -15.34 24.58
CA MET A 559 -8.01 -13.93 24.47
C MET A 559 -7.27 -13.43 25.71
N GLU A 560 -7.63 -13.94 26.89
CA GLU A 560 -6.90 -13.62 28.14
C GLU A 560 -5.46 -14.15 28.11
N THR A 561 -5.24 -15.35 27.57
CA THR A 561 -3.88 -15.91 27.37
C THR A 561 -3.06 -15.01 26.43
N ILE A 562 -3.64 -14.57 25.30
CA ILE A 562 -2.98 -13.66 24.33
C ILE A 562 -2.63 -12.32 25.00
N LYS A 563 -3.52 -11.75 25.80
CA LYS A 563 -3.28 -10.53 26.56
C LYS A 563 -2.23 -10.71 27.65
N GLN A 564 -2.23 -11.87 28.31
CA GLN A 564 -1.20 -12.19 29.32
C GLN A 564 0.19 -12.27 28.67
N MET A 565 0.33 -12.90 27.49
CA MET A 565 1.59 -12.91 26.74
C MET A 565 2.10 -11.48 26.44
N ALA A 566 1.20 -10.55 26.13
CA ALA A 566 1.59 -9.16 25.91
C ALA A 566 2.02 -8.45 27.21
N ARG A 567 1.37 -8.75 28.36
CA ARG A 567 1.83 -8.25 29.68
C ARG A 567 3.21 -8.78 30.01
N ASP A 568 3.44 -10.08 29.79
CA ASP A 568 4.74 -10.71 30.03
C ASP A 568 5.85 -10.11 29.13
N ASN A 569 5.49 -9.60 27.97
CA ASN A 569 6.37 -8.86 27.07
C ASN A 569 6.51 -7.35 27.41
N GLY A 570 5.95 -6.89 28.53
CA GLY A 570 6.13 -5.53 29.05
C GLY A 570 5.28 -4.44 28.37
N PHE A 571 4.19 -4.83 27.68
CA PHE A 571 3.26 -3.86 27.11
C PHE A 571 2.30 -3.29 28.17
N ASP A 572 1.92 -2.02 28.01
CA ASP A 572 1.02 -1.32 28.91
C ASP A 572 -0.43 -1.75 28.74
N GLU A 573 -1.25 -1.52 29.78
CA GLU A 573 -2.65 -1.94 29.80
C GLU A 573 -3.52 -1.22 28.75
N GLU A 574 -3.13 -0.03 28.27
CA GLU A 574 -3.83 0.66 27.19
C GLU A 574 -3.67 -0.10 25.87
N THR A 575 -2.46 -0.49 25.54
CA THR A 575 -2.14 -1.33 24.39
C THR A 575 -2.86 -2.69 24.46
N ILE A 576 -2.83 -3.33 25.66
CA ILE A 576 -3.42 -4.64 25.88
C ILE A 576 -4.95 -4.59 25.76
N ARG A 577 -5.58 -3.52 26.22
CA ARG A 577 -7.04 -3.33 26.12
C ARG A 577 -7.52 -3.31 24.66
N LYS A 578 -6.73 -2.72 23.76
CA LYS A 578 -7.02 -2.64 22.32
C LYS A 578 -6.80 -3.98 21.57
N MET A 579 -6.23 -4.99 22.21
CA MET A 579 -5.98 -6.30 21.59
C MET A 579 -7.28 -7.09 21.46
N HIS A 580 -7.48 -7.67 20.29
CA HIS A 580 -8.58 -8.59 19.97
C HIS A 580 -8.10 -9.65 18.98
N ARG A 581 -8.92 -10.70 18.71
CA ARG A 581 -8.58 -11.70 17.70
C ARG A 581 -8.53 -11.08 16.32
N LYS A 582 -7.80 -11.73 15.40
CA LYS A 582 -7.86 -11.38 13.99
C LYS A 582 -9.31 -11.53 13.51
N LEU A 583 -9.81 -10.55 12.78
CA LEU A 583 -11.16 -10.52 12.27
C LEU A 583 -11.22 -10.86 10.78
N ARG A 584 -12.27 -11.56 10.37
CA ARG A 584 -12.60 -11.79 8.95
C ARG A 584 -14.01 -11.29 8.66
N TYR A 585 -14.20 -10.84 7.43
CA TYR A 585 -15.53 -10.46 6.93
C TYR A 585 -16.34 -11.72 6.62
N VAL A 586 -17.56 -11.80 7.17
CA VAL A 586 -18.56 -12.84 6.86
C VAL A 586 -19.82 -12.13 6.40
N TYR A 587 -20.16 -12.33 5.13
CA TYR A 587 -21.38 -11.76 4.56
C TYR A 587 -22.57 -12.57 5.06
N VAL A 588 -23.59 -11.86 5.52
CA VAL A 588 -24.84 -12.40 6.06
C VAL A 588 -26.00 -11.62 5.49
N ASP A 589 -27.22 -12.06 5.76
CA ASP A 589 -28.40 -11.29 5.39
C ASP A 589 -28.37 -9.90 6.09
N GLY A 590 -28.48 -8.83 5.30
CA GLY A 590 -28.41 -7.43 5.78
C GLY A 590 -27.07 -6.75 5.59
N GLY A 591 -25.94 -7.48 5.53
CA GLY A 591 -24.64 -6.85 5.40
C GLY A 591 -23.46 -7.77 5.64
N VAL A 592 -22.58 -7.38 6.53
CA VAL A 592 -21.35 -8.09 6.88
C VAL A 592 -21.11 -8.02 8.39
N ILE A 593 -20.70 -9.12 8.98
CA ILE A 593 -20.22 -9.16 10.36
C ILE A 593 -18.71 -9.48 10.39
N LEU A 594 -18.08 -9.17 11.51
CA LEU A 594 -16.68 -9.49 11.76
C LEU A 594 -16.62 -10.70 12.72
N GLU A 595 -16.12 -11.82 12.23
CA GLU A 595 -15.89 -13.01 13.03
C GLU A 595 -14.44 -13.14 13.45
N ASP A 596 -14.22 -13.64 14.64
CA ASP A 596 -12.91 -14.01 15.14
C ASP A 596 -12.30 -15.12 14.26
N THR A 597 -11.02 -14.98 13.93
CA THR A 597 -10.25 -16.00 13.22
C THR A 597 -8.85 -16.10 13.80
N ASP A 598 -8.21 -17.23 13.56
CA ASP A 598 -6.87 -17.48 14.04
C ASP A 598 -5.80 -16.94 13.08
N PHE A 599 -4.64 -16.68 13.65
CA PHE A 599 -3.44 -16.34 12.93
C PHE A 599 -2.38 -17.44 13.14
N THR A 600 -1.65 -17.76 12.07
CA THR A 600 -0.53 -18.70 12.14
C THR A 600 0.66 -18.15 11.36
N ILE A 601 1.86 -18.19 11.96
CA ILE A 601 3.11 -17.85 11.27
C ILE A 601 3.44 -19.00 10.29
N LYS A 602 3.40 -18.70 9.00
CA LYS A 602 3.64 -19.67 7.92
C LYS A 602 5.11 -19.73 7.53
#